data_032e77fe2a382cf7e27bc0ece81b273b
#
_entry.id   032e77fe2a382cf7e27bc0ece81b273b
#
_cell.length_a   1.000
_cell.length_b   1.000
_cell.length_c   1.000
_cell.angle_alpha   90.00
_cell.angle_beta   90.00
_cell.angle_gamma   90.00
#
_symmetry.space_group_name_H-M   'P 1'
#
loop_
_entity.id
_entity.type
_entity.pdbx_description
1 polymer ?
#
loop_
_entity_poly.entity_id
_entity_poly.type
_entity_poly.pdbx_seq_one_letter_code
_entity_poly.pdbx_strand_id
1 'polypeptide(L)'
;MLRFRSLGSGSSGNATLVEAGNGVHVRRLLVDCGLGIRQLDARLAQAGVAPGGIDAIFITHEHGDHIGCARAFALRERIPVWMSHGTHAAIDAPDFDGLLRVARDAESIDLGELQLQPFTVPHDAREPLQLTCTDGASTLGVLTDLGHATAYVLQRLAGC
;
A
#
# COMPACT_ATOMS: atom_id res chain seq x y z
N MET A 1 17.62 5.77 -2.07
CA MET A 1 17.61 4.33 -2.52
C MET A 1 16.21 3.80 -2.31
N LEU A 2 15.58 3.29 -3.38
CA LEU A 2 14.26 2.65 -3.36
C LEU A 2 14.44 1.12 -3.33
N ARG A 3 13.73 0.43 -2.48
CA ARG A 3 13.72 -1.05 -2.42
C ARG A 3 12.36 -1.57 -1.96
N PHE A 4 12.08 -2.83 -2.24
CA PHE A 4 10.85 -3.47 -1.82
C PHE A 4 11.09 -4.93 -1.39
N ARG A 5 10.14 -5.47 -0.64
CA ARG A 5 10.10 -6.86 -0.22
C ARG A 5 8.66 -7.34 -0.16
N SER A 6 8.36 -8.46 -0.82
CA SER A 6 7.09 -9.15 -0.60
C SER A 6 7.11 -9.81 0.79
N LEU A 7 6.11 -9.50 1.60
CA LEU A 7 5.87 -10.13 2.90
C LEU A 7 4.84 -11.26 2.80
N GLY A 8 4.01 -11.23 1.76
CA GLY A 8 3.03 -12.24 1.42
C GLY A 8 2.48 -11.98 0.03
N SER A 9 2.10 -13.04 -0.68
CA SER A 9 1.51 -12.98 -2.02
C SER A 9 0.56 -14.15 -2.23
N GLY A 10 -0.58 -13.87 -2.86
CA GLY A 10 -1.62 -14.83 -3.19
C GLY A 10 -2.84 -14.76 -2.27
N SER A 11 -3.82 -15.64 -2.50
CA SER A 11 -5.14 -15.63 -1.84
C SER A 11 -5.12 -15.83 -0.31
N SER A 12 -3.99 -16.18 0.26
CA SER A 12 -3.80 -16.30 1.71
C SER A 12 -3.32 -15.00 2.38
N GLY A 13 -3.04 -13.96 1.60
CA GLY A 13 -2.71 -12.64 2.09
C GLY A 13 -1.56 -11.97 1.32
N ASN A 14 -1.82 -10.76 0.89
CA ASN A 14 -0.90 -9.91 0.16
C ASN A 14 -0.40 -8.79 1.08
N ALA A 15 0.90 -8.57 1.08
CA ALA A 15 1.54 -7.44 1.76
C ALA A 15 2.92 -7.20 1.13
N THR A 16 3.21 -5.96 0.79
CA THR A 16 4.49 -5.55 0.21
C THR A 16 5.05 -4.37 1.01
N LEU A 17 6.27 -4.54 1.52
CA LEU A 17 7.02 -3.46 2.13
C LEU A 17 7.78 -2.69 1.05
N VAL A 18 7.59 -1.39 0.98
CA VAL A 18 8.35 -0.46 0.14
C VAL A 18 9.13 0.49 1.04
N GLU A 19 10.41 0.65 0.79
CA GLU A 19 11.29 1.52 1.56
C GLU A 19 12.02 2.49 0.63
N ALA A 20 12.03 3.76 1.01
CA ALA A 20 12.85 4.78 0.37
C ALA A 20 13.70 5.51 1.41
N GLY A 21 14.95 5.79 1.11
CA GLY A 21 15.81 6.45 2.05
C GLY A 21 17.03 7.13 1.42
N ASN A 22 17.50 8.17 2.09
CA ASN A 22 18.68 8.98 1.71
C ASN A 22 19.94 8.64 2.55
N GLY A 23 19.90 7.58 3.35
CA GLY A 23 20.98 7.18 4.26
C GLY A 23 20.85 7.72 5.68
N VAL A 24 20.04 8.76 5.90
CA VAL A 24 19.75 9.35 7.21
C VAL A 24 18.32 9.03 7.62
N HIS A 25 17.37 9.21 6.71
CA HIS A 25 15.95 8.94 6.92
C HIS A 25 15.50 7.81 5.99
N VAL A 26 14.65 6.95 6.49
CA VAL A 26 13.99 5.87 5.73
C VAL A 26 12.50 6.01 5.93
N ARG A 27 11.75 6.07 4.81
CA ARG A 27 10.29 5.95 4.81
C ARG A 27 9.88 4.55 4.41
N ARG A 28 8.94 4.00 5.15
CA ARG A 28 8.41 2.65 4.94
C ARG A 28 6.92 2.68 4.73
N LEU A 29 6.53 2.24 3.56
CA LEU A 29 5.14 2.05 3.18
C LEU A 29 4.81 0.56 3.19
N LEU A 30 3.71 0.20 3.79
CA LEU A 30 3.11 -1.12 3.65
C LEU A 30 1.99 -1.04 2.61
N VAL A 31 2.15 -1.73 1.49
CA VAL A 31 1.12 -1.88 0.47
C VAL A 31 0.39 -3.19 0.72
N ASP A 32 -0.89 -3.06 1.05
CA ASP A 32 -1.78 -4.11 1.52
C ASP A 32 -1.37 -4.75 2.87
N CYS A 33 -2.35 -5.28 3.58
CA CYS A 33 -2.23 -5.89 4.90
C CYS A 33 -3.06 -7.18 4.98
N GLY A 34 -3.11 -7.95 3.89
CA GLY A 34 -3.96 -9.14 3.76
C GLY A 34 -3.61 -10.30 4.69
N LEU A 35 -2.54 -10.18 5.47
CA LEU A 35 -2.13 -11.15 6.47
C LEU A 35 -2.87 -10.95 7.80
N GLY A 36 -2.92 -11.99 8.64
CA GLY A 36 -3.28 -11.80 10.04
C GLY A 36 -2.22 -10.98 10.78
N ILE A 37 -2.63 -10.18 11.79
CA ILE A 37 -1.74 -9.21 12.44
C ILE A 37 -0.47 -9.85 13.03
N ARG A 38 -0.56 -11.03 13.64
CA ARG A 38 0.60 -11.75 14.18
C ARG A 38 1.55 -12.23 13.07
N GLN A 39 1.00 -12.62 11.95
CA GLN A 39 1.78 -13.06 10.79
C GLN A 39 2.48 -11.86 10.15
N LEU A 40 1.80 -10.73 10.03
CA LEU A 40 2.39 -9.47 9.55
C LEU A 40 3.56 -9.04 10.44
N ASP A 41 3.38 -9.04 11.77
CA ASP A 41 4.44 -8.71 12.73
C ASP A 41 5.67 -9.62 12.55
N ALA A 42 5.46 -10.92 12.42
CA ALA A 42 6.55 -11.87 12.20
C ALA A 42 7.30 -11.61 10.88
N ARG A 43 6.57 -11.27 9.79
CA ARG A 43 7.16 -10.96 8.50
C ARG A 43 7.92 -9.64 8.50
N LEU A 44 7.40 -8.61 9.19
CA LEU A 44 8.09 -7.33 9.37
C LEU A 44 9.39 -7.52 10.17
N ALA A 45 9.34 -8.29 11.27
CA ALA A 45 10.54 -8.61 12.05
C ALA A 45 11.59 -9.36 11.22
N GLN A 46 11.20 -10.35 10.40
CA GLN A 46 12.09 -11.05 9.46
C GLN A 46 12.65 -10.11 8.38
N ALA A 47 11.93 -9.05 8.03
CA ALA A 47 12.39 -8.01 7.13
C ALA A 47 13.33 -6.99 7.81
N GLY A 48 13.55 -7.11 9.13
CA GLY A 48 14.37 -6.17 9.91
C GLY A 48 13.66 -4.88 10.29
N VAL A 49 12.33 -4.86 10.23
CA VAL A 49 11.52 -3.71 10.63
C VAL A 49 11.11 -3.86 12.10
N ALA A 50 11.53 -2.90 12.92
CA ALA A 50 11.16 -2.86 14.33
C ALA A 50 9.67 -2.44 14.51
N PRO A 51 9.03 -2.74 15.67
CA PRO A 51 7.74 -2.15 16.01
C PRO A 51 7.77 -0.63 15.89
N GLY A 52 6.71 -0.04 15.34
CA GLY A 52 6.66 1.40 15.03
C GLY A 52 7.49 1.83 13.81
N GLY A 53 8.04 0.87 13.07
CA GLY A 53 8.91 1.16 11.92
C GLY A 53 8.20 1.34 10.58
N ILE A 54 6.87 1.28 10.52
CA ILE A 54 6.07 1.57 9.33
C ILE A 54 5.50 2.99 9.45
N ASP A 55 5.61 3.79 8.40
CA ASP A 55 5.16 5.19 8.38
C ASP A 55 3.74 5.36 7.83
N ALA A 56 3.31 4.49 6.92
CA ALA A 56 1.98 4.55 6.31
C ALA A 56 1.57 3.19 5.73
N ILE A 57 0.25 3.03 5.53
CA ILE A 57 -0.34 1.90 4.81
C ILE A 57 -1.05 2.45 3.56
N PHE A 58 -0.94 1.73 2.45
CA PHE A 58 -1.76 1.92 1.27
C PHE A 58 -2.53 0.64 0.98
N ILE A 59 -3.85 0.70 0.88
CA ILE A 59 -4.72 -0.42 0.54
C ILE A 59 -5.17 -0.28 -0.91
N THR A 60 -4.90 -1.29 -1.71
CA THR A 60 -5.23 -1.31 -3.12
C THR A 60 -6.73 -1.47 -3.37
N HIS A 61 -7.39 -2.36 -2.63
CA HIS A 61 -8.83 -2.60 -2.71
C HIS A 61 -9.35 -3.41 -1.51
N GLU A 62 -10.66 -3.62 -1.44
CA GLU A 62 -11.37 -4.16 -0.28
C GLU A 62 -11.31 -5.67 -0.07
N HIS A 63 -10.77 -6.47 -0.99
CA HIS A 63 -10.73 -7.92 -0.82
C HIS A 63 -9.97 -8.33 0.45
N GLY A 64 -10.44 -9.38 1.12
CA GLY A 64 -9.94 -9.77 2.45
C GLY A 64 -8.46 -10.09 2.49
N ASP A 65 -7.92 -10.65 1.40
CA ASP A 65 -6.49 -10.96 1.24
C ASP A 65 -5.62 -9.73 0.90
N HIS A 66 -6.21 -8.54 0.86
CA HIS A 66 -5.53 -7.24 0.72
C HIS A 66 -5.75 -6.34 1.92
N ILE A 67 -6.99 -6.15 2.36
CA ILE A 67 -7.28 -5.27 3.49
C ILE A 67 -6.99 -5.90 4.86
N GLY A 68 -7.28 -7.20 5.03
CA GLY A 68 -6.99 -8.02 6.20
C GLY A 68 -6.94 -7.28 7.53
N CYS A 69 -5.75 -7.17 8.13
CA CYS A 69 -5.55 -6.54 9.44
C CYS A 69 -5.26 -5.04 9.39
N ALA A 70 -5.44 -4.36 8.24
CA ALA A 70 -5.03 -2.96 8.05
C ALA A 70 -5.53 -2.02 9.15
N ARG A 71 -6.83 -2.09 9.49
CA ARG A 71 -7.41 -1.23 10.53
C ARG A 71 -6.78 -1.49 11.90
N ALA A 72 -6.68 -2.75 12.30
CA ALA A 72 -6.11 -3.11 13.61
C ALA A 72 -4.64 -2.70 13.71
N PHE A 73 -3.88 -2.90 12.64
CA PHE A 73 -2.47 -2.51 12.58
C PHE A 73 -2.31 -0.99 12.62
N ALA A 74 -3.08 -0.24 11.81
CA ALA A 74 -3.04 1.22 11.77
C ALA A 74 -3.37 1.87 13.12
N LEU A 75 -4.44 1.38 13.79
CA LEU A 75 -4.84 1.89 15.10
C LEU A 75 -3.80 1.62 16.18
N ARG A 76 -3.16 0.45 16.14
CA ARG A 76 -2.08 0.07 17.06
C ARG A 76 -0.83 0.93 16.87
N GLU A 77 -0.38 1.09 15.63
CA GLU A 77 0.85 1.82 15.29
C GLU A 77 0.63 3.34 15.20
N ARG A 78 -0.63 3.80 15.20
CA ARG A 78 -1.02 5.22 15.02
C ARG A 78 -0.51 5.84 13.71
N ILE A 79 -0.60 5.08 12.62
CA ILE A 79 -0.13 5.48 11.30
C ILE A 79 -1.29 5.69 10.31
N PRO A 80 -1.14 6.60 9.32
CA PRO A 80 -2.16 6.84 8.31
C PRO A 80 -2.38 5.64 7.40
N VAL A 81 -3.65 5.47 6.99
CA VAL A 81 -4.06 4.49 5.98
C VAL A 81 -4.65 5.23 4.79
N TRP A 82 -4.07 5.00 3.64
CA TRP A 82 -4.53 5.51 2.36
C TRP A 82 -5.32 4.43 1.63
N MET A 83 -6.53 4.75 1.19
CA MET A 83 -7.35 3.91 0.32
C MET A 83 -8.34 4.77 -0.46
N SER A 84 -8.93 4.24 -1.53
CA SER A 84 -9.98 4.94 -2.25
C SER A 84 -11.24 5.09 -1.39
N HIS A 85 -12.09 6.07 -1.75
CA HIS A 85 -13.39 6.22 -1.10
C HIS A 85 -14.27 4.98 -1.33
N GLY A 86 -14.22 4.39 -2.54
CA GLY A 86 -14.96 3.17 -2.87
C GLY A 86 -14.52 1.98 -2.03
N THR A 87 -13.22 1.77 -1.85
CA THR A 87 -12.68 0.73 -0.97
C THR A 87 -13.15 0.91 0.47
N HIS A 88 -13.08 2.12 1.03
CA HIS A 88 -13.57 2.39 2.38
C HIS A 88 -15.07 2.14 2.52
N ALA A 89 -15.88 2.58 1.54
CA ALA A 89 -17.32 2.35 1.54
C ALA A 89 -17.68 0.85 1.40
N ALA A 90 -16.89 0.08 0.66
CA ALA A 90 -17.13 -1.36 0.46
C ALA A 90 -16.91 -2.21 1.72
N ILE A 91 -16.16 -1.71 2.68
CA ILE A 91 -15.95 -2.35 4.00
C ILE A 91 -16.83 -1.75 5.10
N ASP A 92 -17.99 -1.19 4.75
CA ASP A 92 -18.95 -0.55 5.66
C ASP A 92 -18.40 0.70 6.39
N ALA A 93 -17.44 1.38 5.78
CA ALA A 93 -16.87 2.66 6.23
C ALA A 93 -16.50 2.70 7.73
N PRO A 94 -15.70 1.75 8.26
CA PRO A 94 -15.34 1.74 9.67
C PRO A 94 -14.52 2.97 10.04
N ASP A 95 -14.64 3.40 11.30
CA ASP A 95 -13.83 4.49 11.83
C ASP A 95 -12.36 4.05 12.00
N PHE A 96 -11.43 4.85 11.49
CA PHE A 96 -9.99 4.71 11.64
C PHE A 96 -9.38 5.71 12.64
N ASP A 97 -10.20 6.31 13.48
CA ASP A 97 -9.75 7.26 14.52
C ASP A 97 -8.91 8.41 13.95
N GLY A 98 -9.39 9.00 12.83
CA GLY A 98 -8.73 10.10 12.14
C GLY A 98 -7.48 9.72 11.31
N LEU A 99 -7.15 8.44 11.20
CA LEU A 99 -5.97 7.96 10.44
C LEU A 99 -6.27 7.73 8.96
N LEU A 100 -7.54 7.63 8.55
CA LEU A 100 -7.91 7.45 7.16
C LEU A 100 -7.53 8.67 6.31
N ARG A 101 -6.97 8.41 5.14
CA ARG A 101 -6.70 9.36 4.08
C ARG A 101 -7.28 8.81 2.77
N VAL A 102 -7.99 9.65 2.04
CA VAL A 102 -8.57 9.24 0.75
C VAL A 102 -7.51 9.36 -0.34
N ALA A 103 -7.22 8.24 -1.00
CA ALA A 103 -6.40 8.19 -2.20
C ALA A 103 -7.30 8.32 -3.43
N ARG A 104 -6.83 9.03 -4.47
CA ARG A 104 -7.54 9.20 -5.74
C ARG A 104 -6.60 8.93 -6.91
N ASP A 105 -7.21 8.51 -8.02
CA ASP A 105 -6.49 8.33 -9.28
C ASP A 105 -5.68 9.58 -9.65
N ALA A 106 -4.43 9.40 -10.03
CA ALA A 106 -3.48 10.42 -10.45
C ALA A 106 -3.16 11.52 -9.40
N GLU A 107 -3.70 11.46 -8.18
CA GLU A 107 -3.37 12.40 -7.11
C GLU A 107 -2.13 11.93 -6.34
N SER A 108 -1.05 12.70 -6.39
CA SER A 108 0.21 12.35 -5.73
C SER A 108 0.10 12.43 -4.21
N ILE A 109 0.69 11.45 -3.54
CA ILE A 109 0.82 11.38 -2.08
C ILE A 109 2.30 11.51 -1.73
N ASP A 110 2.64 12.54 -0.95
CA ASP A 110 4.01 12.78 -0.50
C ASP A 110 4.19 12.26 0.93
N LEU A 111 5.10 11.31 1.10
CA LEU A 111 5.52 10.77 2.39
C LEU A 111 6.96 11.21 2.76
N GLY A 112 7.48 12.26 2.12
CA GLY A 112 8.85 12.72 2.29
C GLY A 112 9.80 12.02 1.31
N GLU A 113 10.63 11.08 1.79
CA GLU A 113 11.57 10.34 0.94
C GLU A 113 10.91 9.39 -0.07
N LEU A 114 9.60 9.21 0.03
CA LEU A 114 8.80 8.34 -0.83
C LEU A 114 7.57 9.09 -1.35
N GLN A 115 7.43 9.16 -2.67
CA GLN A 115 6.24 9.69 -3.31
C GLN A 115 5.44 8.57 -3.97
N LEU A 116 4.11 8.63 -3.85
CA LEU A 116 3.19 7.65 -4.39
C LEU A 116 2.31 8.31 -5.46
N GLN A 117 2.01 7.57 -6.53
CA GLN A 117 1.02 7.96 -7.51
C GLN A 117 0.03 6.80 -7.72
N PRO A 118 -1.14 6.87 -7.08
CA PRO A 118 -2.21 5.91 -7.32
C PRO A 118 -2.75 6.00 -8.74
N PHE A 119 -3.23 4.87 -9.27
CA PHE A 119 -3.93 4.80 -10.54
C PHE A 119 -4.99 3.70 -10.54
N THR A 120 -6.10 3.94 -11.23
CA THR A 120 -7.19 2.98 -11.33
C THR A 120 -6.85 1.82 -12.28
N VAL A 121 -7.40 0.65 -11.95
CA VAL A 121 -7.26 -0.57 -12.74
C VAL A 121 -8.59 -1.28 -12.91
N PRO A 122 -8.82 -2.02 -14.01
CA PRO A 122 -9.97 -2.91 -14.11
C PRO A 122 -9.78 -4.13 -13.21
N HIS A 123 -10.64 -4.25 -12.22
CA HIS A 123 -10.70 -5.38 -11.28
C HIS A 123 -12.10 -5.43 -10.67
N ASP A 124 -12.54 -6.58 -10.16
CA ASP A 124 -13.86 -6.78 -9.54
C ASP A 124 -13.91 -6.26 -8.10
N ALA A 125 -13.60 -4.99 -7.94
CA ALA A 125 -13.63 -4.23 -6.70
C ALA A 125 -14.33 -2.89 -6.93
N ARG A 126 -14.71 -2.20 -5.86
CA ARG A 126 -15.55 -1.00 -5.99
C ARG A 126 -14.80 0.20 -6.57
N GLU A 127 -13.57 0.40 -6.17
CA GLU A 127 -12.69 1.47 -6.68
C GLU A 127 -11.22 1.05 -6.49
N PRO A 128 -10.76 0.02 -7.24
CA PRO A 128 -9.42 -0.53 -7.06
C PRO A 128 -8.36 0.44 -7.54
N LEU A 129 -7.34 0.65 -6.72
CA LEU A 129 -6.16 1.44 -7.04
C LEU A 129 -4.91 0.56 -6.99
N GLN A 130 -4.03 0.78 -7.92
CA GLN A 130 -2.63 0.35 -7.85
C GLN A 130 -1.75 1.59 -7.73
N LEU A 131 -0.44 1.45 -7.62
CA LEU A 131 0.40 2.62 -7.44
C LEU A 131 1.79 2.47 -8.06
N THR A 132 2.39 3.60 -8.40
CA THR A 132 3.84 3.73 -8.56
C THR A 132 4.41 4.43 -7.34
N CYS A 133 5.63 4.04 -6.96
CA CYS A 133 6.39 4.61 -5.84
C CYS A 133 7.72 5.12 -6.37
N THR A 134 8.15 6.31 -5.97
CA THR A 134 9.46 6.85 -6.37
C THR A 134 10.19 7.51 -5.21
N ASP A 135 11.52 7.39 -5.21
CA ASP A 135 12.44 8.16 -4.36
C ASP A 135 13.09 9.35 -5.10
N GLY A 136 12.54 9.69 -6.28
CA GLY A 136 13.05 10.72 -7.17
C GLY A 136 14.15 10.27 -8.13
N ALA A 137 14.82 9.13 -7.86
CA ALA A 137 15.86 8.57 -8.72
C ALA A 137 15.42 7.27 -9.40
N SER A 138 14.58 6.49 -8.75
CA SER A 138 14.05 5.22 -9.25
C SER A 138 12.54 5.18 -9.06
N THR A 139 11.84 4.40 -9.88
CA THR A 139 10.40 4.21 -9.79
C THR A 139 10.07 2.73 -9.74
N LEU A 140 9.23 2.34 -8.80
CA LEU A 140 8.68 1.00 -8.62
C LEU A 140 7.19 1.03 -8.98
N GLY A 141 6.75 0.16 -9.88
CA GLY A 141 5.34 -0.13 -10.09
C GLY A 141 4.89 -1.26 -9.17
N VAL A 142 3.79 -1.05 -8.44
CA VAL A 142 3.11 -2.09 -7.67
C VAL A 142 1.79 -2.39 -8.38
N LEU A 143 1.66 -3.63 -8.83
CA LEU A 143 0.49 -4.13 -9.53
C LEU A 143 0.18 -5.54 -9.02
N THR A 144 -0.90 -5.68 -8.28
CA THR A 144 -1.32 -6.96 -7.68
C THR A 144 -2.42 -7.62 -8.51
N ASP A 145 -3.64 -7.10 -8.42
CA ASP A 145 -4.80 -7.66 -9.10
C ASP A 145 -5.19 -6.80 -10.31
N LEU A 146 -5.30 -7.43 -11.46
CA LEU A 146 -5.58 -6.79 -12.73
C LEU A 146 -6.44 -7.70 -13.60
N GLY A 147 -7.63 -7.24 -13.99
CA GLY A 147 -8.48 -7.96 -14.92
C GLY A 147 -7.87 -8.02 -16.32
N HIS A 148 -7.36 -6.90 -16.83
CA HIS A 148 -6.61 -6.80 -18.08
C HIS A 148 -5.77 -5.53 -18.13
N ALA A 149 -4.65 -5.57 -18.88
CA ALA A 149 -3.78 -4.41 -19.06
C ALA A 149 -4.42 -3.41 -20.04
N THR A 150 -4.83 -2.26 -19.55
CA THR A 150 -5.31 -1.14 -20.38
C THR A 150 -4.14 -0.28 -20.85
N ALA A 151 -4.36 0.55 -21.88
CA ALA A 151 -3.37 1.52 -22.30
C ALA A 151 -2.98 2.48 -21.17
N TYR A 152 -3.93 2.84 -20.31
CA TYR A 152 -3.70 3.68 -19.13
C TYR A 152 -2.75 2.99 -18.13
N VAL A 153 -3.01 1.73 -17.78
CA VAL A 153 -2.14 0.94 -16.89
C VAL A 153 -0.71 0.86 -17.46
N LEU A 154 -0.57 0.55 -18.74
CA LEU A 154 0.74 0.48 -19.39
C LEU A 154 1.47 1.84 -19.36
N GLN A 155 0.75 2.93 -19.59
CA GLN A 155 1.30 4.29 -19.49
C GLN A 155 1.78 4.61 -18.07
N ARG A 156 1.00 4.23 -17.05
CA ARG A 156 1.33 4.49 -15.64
C ARG A 156 2.57 3.71 -15.18
N LEU A 157 2.79 2.51 -15.74
CA LEU A 157 3.92 1.65 -15.40
C LEU A 157 5.15 1.86 -16.32
N ALA A 158 5.02 2.71 -17.35
CA ALA A 158 6.13 2.98 -18.24
C ALA A 158 7.30 3.64 -17.49
N GLY A 159 8.50 3.05 -17.61
CA GLY A 159 9.70 3.55 -16.96
C GLY A 159 9.92 3.11 -15.50
N CYS A 160 9.06 2.19 -14.98
CA CYS A 160 9.28 1.55 -13.69
C CYS A 160 10.39 0.48 -13.74
#